data_d07f86d00f643e89d0397f4f7d066231
#
_entry.id   d07f86d00f643e89d0397f4f7d066231
#
_cell.length_a   1.000
_cell.length_b   1.000
_cell.length_c   1.000
_cell.angle_alpha   90.00
_cell.angle_beta   90.00
_cell.angle_gamma   90.00
#
_symmetry.space_group_name_H-M   'P 1'
#
loop_
_entity.id
_entity.type
_entity.pdbx_description
1 polymer ?
#
loop_
_entity_poly.entity_id
_entity_poly.type
_entity_poly.pdbx_seq_one_letter_code
_entity_poly.pdbx_strand_id
1 'polypeptide(L)'
;MDKNAATVLAELREDHKNMALMINLLERESNRIYAGEEPDYELLHDVMHYMTVYPDAVHHPKEDRLYAELKAFRPDLSTGFERITMDHRHIAELSMKLRDDIAAINAGSPIKRNAVVADALRYVNTLRGHMQWEELDLFRRVDEMIRMGHDMFDTAN
;
A
#
# COMPACT_ATOMS: atom_id res chain seq x y z
N MET A 1 -9.31 -9.07 22.24
CA MET A 1 -9.28 -7.68 22.74
C MET A 1 -9.42 -6.78 21.54
N ASP A 2 -10.53 -6.11 21.40
CA ASP A 2 -10.73 -5.20 20.28
C ASP A 2 -9.76 -4.02 20.42
N LYS A 3 -8.98 -3.78 19.35
CA LYS A 3 -8.03 -2.68 19.31
C LYS A 3 -8.79 -1.38 19.13
N ASN A 4 -8.39 -0.33 19.86
CA ASN A 4 -8.94 1.00 19.65
C ASN A 4 -8.41 1.67 18.37
N ALA A 5 -9.02 2.77 17.95
CA ALA A 5 -8.67 3.48 16.73
C ALA A 5 -7.21 3.97 16.73
N ALA A 6 -6.72 4.48 17.87
CA ALA A 6 -5.32 4.91 17.99
C ALA A 6 -4.32 3.78 17.76
N THR A 7 -4.60 2.58 18.28
CA THR A 7 -3.76 1.40 18.08
C THR A 7 -3.75 0.98 16.61
N VAL A 8 -4.92 0.91 15.97
CA VAL A 8 -5.02 0.54 14.56
C VAL A 8 -4.31 1.57 13.66
N LEU A 9 -4.46 2.86 13.95
CA LEU A 9 -3.78 3.92 13.20
C LEU A 9 -2.25 3.82 13.35
N ALA A 10 -1.75 3.51 14.56
CA ALA A 10 -0.32 3.29 14.79
C ALA A 10 0.21 2.09 13.99
N GLU A 11 -0.55 1.00 13.90
CA GLU A 11 -0.21 -0.17 13.08
C GLU A 11 -0.17 0.18 11.59
N LEU A 12 -1.15 0.93 11.09
CA LEU A 12 -1.17 1.37 9.68
C LEU A 12 0.05 2.21 9.33
N ARG A 13 0.46 3.12 10.22
CA ARG A 13 1.68 3.90 10.03
C ARG A 13 2.94 3.03 10.02
N GLU A 14 2.99 1.99 10.82
CA GLU A 14 4.11 1.04 10.78
C GLU A 14 4.08 0.18 9.52
N ASP A 15 2.89 -0.24 9.07
CA ASP A 15 2.71 -0.93 7.79
C ASP A 15 3.21 -0.05 6.62
N HIS A 16 2.91 1.25 6.61
CA HIS A 16 3.41 2.19 5.60
C HIS A 16 4.94 2.29 5.58
N LYS A 17 5.59 2.31 6.75
CA LYS A 17 7.06 2.30 6.82
C LYS A 17 7.63 1.02 6.22
N ASN A 18 7.04 -0.13 6.54
CA ASN A 18 7.48 -1.41 6.01
C ASN A 18 7.27 -1.49 4.49
N MET A 19 6.12 -1.05 3.98
CA MET A 19 5.87 -0.99 2.54
C MET A 19 6.80 0.00 1.83
N ALA A 20 7.12 1.13 2.45
CA ALA A 20 8.10 2.09 1.92
C ALA A 20 9.50 1.47 1.77
N LEU A 21 9.93 0.64 2.74
CA LEU A 21 11.18 -0.11 2.63
C LEU A 21 11.14 -1.10 1.45
N MET A 22 10.03 -1.81 1.28
CA MET A 22 9.86 -2.76 0.18
C MET A 22 9.93 -2.08 -1.19
N ILE A 23 9.22 -0.97 -1.38
CA ILE A 23 9.27 -0.26 -2.66
C ILE A 23 10.60 0.44 -2.91
N ASN A 24 11.36 0.82 -1.88
CA ASN A 24 12.72 1.30 -2.03
C ASN A 24 13.66 0.19 -2.54
N LEU A 25 13.51 -1.04 -2.04
CA LEU A 25 14.24 -2.19 -2.56
C LEU A 25 13.89 -2.46 -4.03
N LEU A 26 12.61 -2.44 -4.36
CA LEU A 26 12.13 -2.61 -5.73
C LEU A 26 12.70 -1.54 -6.68
N GLU A 27 12.69 -0.27 -6.26
CA GLU A 27 13.26 0.84 -7.04
C GLU A 27 14.77 0.67 -7.26
N ARG A 28 15.51 0.26 -6.21
CA ARG A 28 16.94 -0.01 -6.32
C ARG A 28 17.24 -1.12 -7.32
N GLU A 29 16.56 -2.24 -7.24
CA GLU A 29 16.78 -3.36 -8.18
C GLU A 29 16.33 -3.01 -9.60
N SER A 30 15.26 -2.22 -9.75
CA SER A 30 14.82 -1.71 -11.06
C SER A 30 15.87 -0.80 -11.70
N ASN A 31 16.53 0.05 -10.92
CA ASN A 31 17.62 0.89 -11.40
C ASN A 31 18.85 0.07 -11.82
N ARG A 32 19.13 -1.06 -11.15
CA ARG A 32 20.17 -2.01 -11.60
C ARG A 32 19.83 -2.64 -12.95
N ILE A 33 18.58 -3.05 -13.15
CA ILE A 33 18.11 -3.55 -14.46
C ILE A 33 18.30 -2.48 -15.53
N TYR A 34 17.92 -1.24 -15.25
CA TYR A 34 18.09 -0.11 -16.18
C TYR A 34 19.56 0.13 -16.55
N ALA A 35 20.47 -0.02 -15.59
CA ALA A 35 21.90 0.10 -15.79
C ALA A 35 22.53 -1.10 -16.55
N GLY A 36 21.76 -2.13 -16.88
CA GLY A 36 22.24 -3.34 -17.53
C GLY A 36 22.86 -4.37 -16.60
N GLU A 37 22.69 -4.19 -15.29
CA GLU A 37 23.13 -5.13 -14.27
C GLU A 37 22.11 -6.25 -14.08
N GLU A 38 22.55 -7.37 -13.53
CA GLU A 38 21.67 -8.47 -13.12
C GLU A 38 21.06 -8.13 -11.74
N PRO A 39 19.72 -8.07 -11.60
CA PRO A 39 19.08 -7.82 -10.33
C PRO A 39 19.07 -9.08 -9.46
N ASP A 40 18.76 -8.90 -8.18
CA ASP A 40 18.42 -10.00 -7.30
C ASP A 40 16.95 -10.41 -7.53
N TYR A 41 16.74 -11.40 -8.40
CA TYR A 41 15.38 -11.88 -8.75
C TYR A 41 14.67 -12.56 -7.58
N GLU A 42 15.39 -13.22 -6.68
CA GLU A 42 14.80 -13.83 -5.50
C GLU A 42 14.26 -12.75 -4.56
N LEU A 43 15.05 -11.72 -4.31
CA LEU A 43 14.60 -10.55 -3.54
C LEU A 43 13.39 -9.85 -4.18
N LEU A 44 13.42 -9.65 -5.50
CA LEU A 44 12.29 -9.05 -6.23
C LEU A 44 11.02 -9.89 -6.11
N HIS A 45 11.15 -11.21 -6.23
CA HIS A 45 10.05 -12.14 -6.04
C HIS A 45 9.45 -12.01 -4.63
N ASP A 46 10.27 -12.01 -3.60
CA ASP A 46 9.82 -11.95 -2.21
C ASP A 46 9.17 -10.59 -1.88
N VAL A 47 9.76 -9.49 -2.37
CA VAL A 47 9.17 -8.15 -2.24
C VAL A 47 7.79 -8.11 -2.90
N MET A 48 7.65 -8.62 -4.11
CA MET A 48 6.37 -8.58 -4.82
C MET A 48 5.35 -9.57 -4.25
N HIS A 49 5.79 -10.70 -3.71
CA HIS A 49 4.90 -11.60 -2.97
C HIS A 49 4.30 -10.88 -1.74
N TYR A 50 5.14 -10.24 -0.95
CA TYR A 50 4.67 -9.44 0.19
C TYR A 50 3.70 -8.32 -0.25
N MET A 51 4.09 -7.55 -1.26
CA MET A 51 3.33 -6.38 -1.71
C MET A 51 2.02 -6.72 -2.43
N THR A 52 1.84 -7.95 -2.92
CA THR A 52 0.58 -8.42 -3.51
C THR A 52 -0.35 -9.11 -2.52
N VAL A 53 0.14 -9.55 -1.37
CA VAL A 53 -0.65 -10.31 -0.39
C VAL A 53 -0.98 -9.47 0.84
N TYR A 54 0.02 -8.86 1.46
CA TYR A 54 -0.14 -8.20 2.76
C TYR A 54 -1.11 -7.00 2.72
N PRO A 55 -1.05 -6.09 1.74
CA PRO A 55 -1.96 -4.95 1.69
C PRO A 55 -3.42 -5.38 1.69
N ASP A 56 -3.80 -6.30 0.81
CA ASP A 56 -5.19 -6.71 0.67
C ASP A 56 -5.68 -7.62 1.82
N ALA A 57 -4.80 -8.45 2.39
CA ALA A 57 -5.16 -9.37 3.45
C ALA A 57 -5.18 -8.73 4.84
N VAL A 58 -4.38 -7.69 5.09
CA VAL A 58 -4.14 -7.16 6.44
C VAL A 58 -4.29 -5.65 6.53
N HIS A 59 -3.66 -4.88 5.63
CA HIS A 59 -3.56 -3.43 5.72
C HIS A 59 -4.89 -2.74 5.35
N HIS A 60 -5.41 -2.94 4.15
CA HIS A 60 -6.64 -2.31 3.68
C HIS A 60 -7.87 -2.63 4.55
N PRO A 61 -8.07 -3.86 5.08
CA PRO A 61 -9.15 -4.11 6.03
C PRO A 61 -9.09 -3.29 7.33
N LYS A 62 -7.89 -2.95 7.80
CA LYS A 62 -7.72 -2.05 8.94
C LYS A 62 -8.13 -0.62 8.59
N GLU A 63 -7.76 -0.15 7.42
CA GLU A 63 -8.13 1.17 6.90
C GLU A 63 -9.64 1.28 6.71
N ASP A 64 -10.25 0.30 6.05
CA ASP A 64 -11.69 0.26 5.82
C ASP A 64 -12.46 0.37 7.13
N ARG A 65 -11.99 -0.30 8.18
CA ARG A 65 -12.58 -0.22 9.52
C ARG A 65 -12.45 1.19 10.11
N LEU A 66 -11.26 1.80 10.06
CA LEU A 66 -11.06 3.17 10.57
C LEU A 66 -11.88 4.20 9.81
N TYR A 67 -11.96 4.08 8.49
CA TYR A 67 -12.69 5.02 7.66
C TYR A 67 -14.21 4.86 7.83
N ALA A 68 -14.69 3.66 8.06
CA ALA A 68 -16.09 3.40 8.39
C ALA A 68 -16.46 4.09 9.73
N GLU A 69 -15.63 3.97 10.75
CA GLU A 69 -15.81 4.65 12.04
C GLU A 69 -15.78 6.18 11.89
N LEU A 70 -14.81 6.71 11.15
CA LEU A 70 -14.72 8.14 10.89
C LEU A 70 -15.97 8.66 10.17
N LYS A 71 -16.45 7.93 9.17
CA LYS A 71 -17.65 8.28 8.42
C LYS A 71 -18.91 8.25 9.29
N ALA A 72 -19.02 7.27 10.19
CA ALA A 72 -20.14 7.18 11.10
C ALA A 72 -20.15 8.30 12.15
N PHE A 73 -18.98 8.63 12.70
CA PHE A 73 -18.82 9.66 13.71
C PHE A 73 -18.86 11.07 13.14
N ARG A 74 -18.19 11.32 12.01
CA ARG A 74 -18.07 12.62 11.34
C ARG A 74 -18.21 12.45 9.83
N PRO A 75 -19.45 12.36 9.32
CA PRO A 75 -19.70 12.21 7.89
C PRO A 75 -19.06 13.31 7.03
N ASP A 76 -18.95 14.52 7.57
CA ASP A 76 -18.28 15.66 6.93
C ASP A 76 -16.77 15.44 6.69
N LEU A 77 -16.13 14.57 7.47
CA LEU A 77 -14.73 14.21 7.31
C LEU A 77 -14.51 13.03 6.34
N SER A 78 -15.55 12.48 5.75
CA SER A 78 -15.46 11.34 4.82
C SER A 78 -15.34 11.74 3.34
N THR A 79 -15.22 13.02 3.04
CA THR A 79 -15.07 13.51 1.66
C THR A 79 -13.81 12.92 1.01
N GLY A 80 -13.96 12.32 -0.17
CA GLY A 80 -12.86 11.71 -0.92
C GLY A 80 -12.62 10.23 -0.63
N PHE A 81 -13.40 9.61 0.26
CA PHE A 81 -13.24 8.17 0.58
C PHE A 81 -13.52 7.25 -0.62
N GLU A 82 -14.33 7.68 -1.58
CA GLU A 82 -14.56 6.95 -2.83
C GLU A 82 -13.27 6.76 -3.64
N ARG A 83 -12.31 7.66 -3.51
CA ARG A 83 -11.00 7.56 -4.14
C ARG A 83 -10.19 6.38 -3.61
N ILE A 84 -10.30 6.05 -2.32
CA ILE A 84 -9.54 4.97 -1.67
C ILE A 84 -9.73 3.64 -2.40
N THR A 85 -10.97 3.25 -2.61
CA THR A 85 -11.29 1.99 -3.30
C THR A 85 -10.76 1.96 -4.74
N MET A 86 -10.79 3.10 -5.44
CA MET A 86 -10.26 3.20 -6.80
C MET A 86 -8.73 3.09 -6.81
N ASP A 87 -8.07 3.78 -5.90
CA ASP A 87 -6.61 3.76 -5.77
C ASP A 87 -6.13 2.35 -5.38
N HIS A 88 -6.76 1.68 -4.41
CA HIS A 88 -6.41 0.32 -4.00
C HIS A 88 -6.54 -0.68 -5.16
N ARG A 89 -7.62 -0.60 -5.94
CA ARG A 89 -7.80 -1.46 -7.12
C ARG A 89 -6.68 -1.24 -8.15
N HIS A 90 -6.38 0.03 -8.44
CA HIS A 90 -5.33 0.36 -9.40
C HIS A 90 -3.95 -0.10 -8.94
N ILE A 91 -3.62 0.09 -7.66
CA ILE A 91 -2.37 -0.38 -7.05
C ILE A 91 -2.28 -1.91 -7.11
N ALA A 92 -3.37 -2.62 -6.79
CA ALA A 92 -3.41 -4.07 -6.87
C ALA A 92 -3.17 -4.58 -8.31
N GLU A 93 -3.78 -3.96 -9.32
CA GLU A 93 -3.57 -4.29 -10.73
C GLU A 93 -2.11 -4.11 -11.15
N LEU A 94 -1.49 -2.98 -10.77
CA LEU A 94 -0.08 -2.71 -11.05
C LEU A 94 0.85 -3.71 -10.37
N SER A 95 0.60 -4.02 -9.10
CA SER A 95 1.43 -4.95 -8.33
C SER A 95 1.35 -6.38 -8.86
N MET A 96 0.16 -6.86 -9.20
CA MET A 96 -0.02 -8.20 -9.77
C MET A 96 0.66 -8.34 -11.14
N LYS A 97 0.50 -7.33 -12.01
CA LYS A 97 1.17 -7.33 -13.30
C LYS A 97 2.68 -7.39 -13.16
N LEU A 98 3.25 -6.55 -12.29
CA LEU A 98 4.68 -6.50 -12.06
C LEU A 98 5.21 -7.81 -11.46
N ARG A 99 4.52 -8.41 -10.52
CA ARG A 99 4.84 -9.72 -9.96
C ARG A 99 4.93 -10.79 -11.06
N ASP A 100 3.93 -10.82 -11.93
CA ASP A 100 3.85 -11.82 -12.99
C ASP A 100 4.95 -11.61 -14.04
N ASP A 101 5.27 -10.37 -14.38
CA ASP A 101 6.37 -10.02 -15.30
C ASP A 101 7.74 -10.41 -14.71
N ILE A 102 7.98 -10.16 -13.43
CA ILE A 102 9.22 -10.57 -12.73
C ILE A 102 9.34 -12.10 -12.74
N ALA A 103 8.26 -12.81 -12.41
CA ALA A 103 8.24 -14.27 -12.43
C ALA A 103 8.52 -14.82 -13.85
N ALA A 104 7.95 -14.21 -14.88
CA ALA A 104 8.16 -14.59 -16.27
C ALA A 104 9.61 -14.38 -16.71
N ILE A 105 10.24 -13.26 -16.34
CA ILE A 105 11.66 -13.01 -16.65
C ILE A 105 12.54 -14.05 -15.95
N ASN A 106 12.29 -14.32 -14.69
CA ASN A 106 13.05 -15.32 -13.93
C ASN A 106 12.90 -16.74 -14.54
N ALA A 107 11.77 -17.03 -15.17
CA ALA A 107 11.53 -18.27 -15.91
C ALA A 107 12.10 -18.28 -17.34
N GLY A 108 12.80 -17.21 -17.76
CA GLY A 108 13.43 -17.12 -19.08
C GLY A 108 12.54 -16.58 -20.21
N SER A 109 11.37 -16.02 -19.86
CA SER A 109 10.49 -15.40 -20.87
C SER A 109 11.12 -14.14 -21.49
N PRO A 110 10.94 -13.88 -22.80
CA PRO A 110 11.55 -12.76 -23.49
C PRO A 110 10.78 -11.44 -23.26
N ILE A 111 10.59 -11.05 -22.01
CA ILE A 111 9.99 -9.75 -21.67
C ILE A 111 11.06 -8.67 -21.76
N LYS A 112 10.69 -7.53 -22.36
CA LYS A 112 11.60 -6.40 -22.47
C LYS A 112 11.92 -5.83 -21.08
N ARG A 113 13.19 -5.84 -20.71
CA ARG A 113 13.68 -5.30 -19.43
C ARG A 113 13.19 -3.87 -19.16
N ASN A 114 13.22 -3.01 -20.18
CA ASN A 114 12.76 -1.62 -20.04
C ASN A 114 11.27 -1.50 -19.73
N ALA A 115 10.44 -2.42 -20.19
CA ALA A 115 9.01 -2.44 -19.88
C ALA A 115 8.80 -2.77 -18.39
N VAL A 116 9.54 -3.74 -17.86
CA VAL A 116 9.47 -4.11 -16.44
C VAL A 116 9.95 -2.97 -15.55
N VAL A 117 11.04 -2.29 -15.93
CA VAL A 117 11.52 -1.11 -15.20
C VAL A 117 10.46 0.00 -15.20
N ALA A 118 9.84 0.29 -16.34
CA ALA A 118 8.79 1.30 -16.42
C ALA A 118 7.58 0.97 -15.54
N ASP A 119 7.14 -0.29 -15.54
CA ASP A 119 6.03 -0.76 -14.70
C ASP A 119 6.39 -0.74 -13.21
N ALA A 120 7.62 -1.12 -12.84
CA ALA A 120 8.11 -1.04 -11.47
C ALA A 120 8.14 0.41 -10.96
N LEU A 121 8.66 1.34 -11.72
CA LEU A 121 8.69 2.75 -11.34
C LEU A 121 7.30 3.36 -11.27
N ARG A 122 6.39 2.97 -12.16
CA ARG A 122 4.98 3.39 -12.08
C ARG A 122 4.34 2.91 -10.79
N TYR A 123 4.49 1.64 -10.46
CA TYR A 123 3.98 1.05 -9.23
C TYR A 123 4.54 1.76 -7.98
N VAL A 124 5.87 1.91 -7.90
CA VAL A 124 6.56 2.60 -6.80
C VAL A 124 6.03 4.02 -6.60
N ASN A 125 5.93 4.80 -7.67
CA ASN A 125 5.46 6.18 -7.60
C ASN A 125 3.98 6.28 -7.23
N THR A 126 3.15 5.39 -7.77
CA THR A 126 1.70 5.35 -7.46
C THR A 126 1.47 5.02 -6.00
N LEU A 127 2.10 3.97 -5.49
CA LEU A 127 1.95 3.56 -4.09
C LEU A 127 2.54 4.59 -3.12
N ARG A 128 3.70 5.14 -3.43
CA ARG A 128 4.34 6.20 -2.61
C ARG A 128 3.45 7.42 -2.50
N GLY A 129 2.85 7.86 -3.60
CA GLY A 129 1.91 8.98 -3.63
C GLY A 129 0.62 8.69 -2.87
N HIS A 130 0.10 7.46 -2.95
CA HIS A 130 -1.10 7.03 -2.21
C HIS A 130 -0.85 7.03 -0.70
N MET A 131 0.19 6.36 -0.22
CA MET A 131 0.55 6.35 1.21
C MET A 131 0.81 7.77 1.74
N GLN A 132 1.47 8.62 0.97
CA GLN A 132 1.70 10.01 1.35
C GLN A 132 0.38 10.79 1.49
N TRP A 133 -0.56 10.60 0.59
CA TRP A 133 -1.88 11.23 0.69
C TRP A 133 -2.62 10.77 1.94
N GLU A 134 -2.61 9.49 2.25
CA GLU A 134 -3.23 8.96 3.46
C GLU A 134 -2.60 9.54 4.72
N GLU A 135 -1.28 9.54 4.82
CA GLU A 135 -0.57 10.10 5.97
C GLU A 135 -0.85 11.59 6.20
N LEU A 136 -0.89 12.38 5.12
CA LEU A 136 -1.06 13.83 5.20
C LEU A 136 -2.51 14.28 5.33
N ASP A 137 -3.45 13.47 4.92
CA ASP A 137 -4.86 13.82 4.92
C ASP A 137 -5.73 12.85 5.74
N LEU A 138 -5.89 11.60 5.31
CA LEU A 138 -6.83 10.67 5.91
C LEU A 138 -6.49 10.31 7.36
N PHE A 139 -5.24 9.98 7.62
CA PHE A 139 -4.78 9.64 8.98
C PHE A 139 -4.87 10.84 9.93
N ARG A 140 -4.71 12.06 9.42
CA ARG A 140 -4.91 13.27 10.23
C ARG A 140 -6.37 13.46 10.63
N ARG A 141 -7.31 13.10 9.76
CA ARG A 141 -8.75 13.14 10.09
C ARG A 141 -9.10 12.09 11.17
N VAL A 142 -8.47 10.93 11.12
CA VAL A 142 -8.59 9.91 12.19
C VAL A 142 -7.99 10.42 13.50
N ASP A 143 -6.81 11.03 13.48
CA ASP A 143 -6.21 11.68 14.67
C ASP A 143 -7.15 12.74 15.27
N GLU A 144 -7.85 13.49 14.45
CA GLU A 144 -8.84 14.48 14.90
C GLU A 144 -10.02 13.80 15.59
N MET A 145 -10.56 12.73 15.00
CA MET A 145 -11.62 11.93 15.61
C MET A 145 -11.22 11.42 17.00
N ILE A 146 -10.00 10.86 17.12
CA ILE A 146 -9.46 10.36 18.39
C ILE A 146 -9.34 11.49 19.41
N ARG A 147 -8.84 12.66 19.03
CA ARG A 147 -8.72 13.84 19.90
C ARG A 147 -10.07 14.38 20.37
N MET A 148 -11.12 14.16 19.62
CA MET A 148 -12.50 14.47 20.02
C MET A 148 -13.08 13.45 21.02
N GLY A 149 -12.31 12.44 21.42
CA GLY A 149 -12.69 11.41 22.38
C GLY A 149 -13.33 10.16 21.77
N HIS A 150 -13.33 10.02 20.46
CA HIS A 150 -13.84 8.84 19.75
C HIS A 150 -12.69 7.90 19.40
N ASP A 151 -12.24 7.11 20.36
CA ASP A 151 -11.11 6.17 20.21
C ASP A 151 -11.53 4.69 20.35
N MET A 152 -12.80 4.42 20.46
CA MET A 152 -13.33 3.06 20.58
C MET A 152 -14.09 2.68 19.32
N PHE A 153 -13.83 1.49 18.79
CA PHE A 153 -14.73 0.91 17.79
C PHE A 153 -16.03 0.49 18.48
N ASP A 154 -17.15 0.85 17.89
CA ASP A 154 -18.44 0.37 18.35
C ASP A 154 -18.50 -1.15 18.12
N THR A 155 -18.58 -1.93 19.19
CA THR A 155 -18.65 -3.40 19.14
C THR A 155 -20.08 -3.91 18.90
N ALA A 156 -21.01 -3.00 18.60
CA ALA A 156 -22.40 -3.31 18.30
C ALA A 156 -22.56 -3.60 16.80
N ASN A 157 -22.14 -4.83 16.38
CA ASN A 157 -22.79 -5.61 15.31
C ASN A 157 -22.27 -7.05 15.33
#